data_1437007bbc9c7f08eca916d5ad067490
#
_entry.id   1437007bbc9c7f08eca916d5ad067490
#
_cell.length_a   1.000
_cell.length_b   1.000
_cell.length_c   1.000
_cell.angle_alpha   90.00
_cell.angle_beta   90.00
_cell.angle_gamma   90.00
#
_symmetry.space_group_name_H-M   'P 1'
#
loop_
_entity.id
_entity.type
_entity.pdbx_description
1 polymer ?
#
loop_
_entity_poly.entity_id
_entity_poly.type
_entity_poly.pdbx_seq_one_letter_code
_entity_poly.pdbx_strand_id
1 'polypeptide(L)'
;MFHGMVIIDYQHVNFFVEICVESLSHIWENPLFDCQSNEWDVFHQRLIAACNKQNFVAHILGYTQIKPIYLLERNSVNSFAKNILIASGFHGEEPAGPWGLLHAIESLDCSLLDAVNVSILPLVNISGFKLGQRLNHKYENPNRGFLPFLDGVQASEEARVLLHYEVMLGDLGRDGVLSCHEDLTSSSAYIYANESGAEPSELALQLRNSNASFFPLHANGSVDCCKVNDGIVFNHPDSSFEAWLLHKGAKHTYCTETPGLATFERRVLANASMVKMFIEYHA
;
A
#
# COMPACT_ATOMS: atom_id res chain seq x y z
N MET A 1 -20.12 -24.74 4.29
CA MET A 1 -20.50 -23.76 3.26
C MET A 1 -19.21 -23.09 2.81
N PHE A 2 -18.80 -23.33 1.59
CA PHE A 2 -17.56 -22.75 1.05
C PHE A 2 -17.88 -21.32 0.65
N HIS A 3 -17.22 -20.35 1.28
CA HIS A 3 -17.23 -18.96 0.81
C HIS A 3 -15.97 -18.81 -0.05
N GLY A 4 -16.11 -18.86 -1.35
CA GLY A 4 -15.04 -18.53 -2.29
C GLY A 4 -14.92 -17.02 -2.41
N MET A 5 -13.69 -16.51 -2.54
CA MET A 5 -13.43 -15.11 -2.86
C MET A 5 -13.99 -14.79 -4.24
N VAL A 6 -14.80 -13.73 -4.34
CA VAL A 6 -15.28 -13.22 -5.65
C VAL A 6 -14.17 -12.34 -6.22
N ILE A 7 -13.64 -12.71 -7.38
CA ILE A 7 -12.68 -11.91 -8.14
C ILE A 7 -13.41 -11.36 -9.37
N ILE A 8 -13.38 -10.04 -9.54
CA ILE A 8 -13.96 -9.36 -10.69
C ILE A 8 -12.81 -8.84 -11.57
N ASP A 9 -12.77 -9.28 -12.82
CA ASP A 9 -11.83 -8.82 -13.83
C ASP A 9 -12.45 -7.67 -14.64
N TYR A 10 -11.93 -6.47 -14.52
CA TYR A 10 -12.42 -5.30 -15.24
C TYR A 10 -12.01 -5.25 -16.72
N GLN A 11 -11.01 -6.02 -17.14
CA GLN A 11 -10.54 -6.03 -18.53
C GLN A 11 -11.26 -7.06 -19.41
N HIS A 12 -11.82 -8.12 -18.80
CA HIS A 12 -12.53 -9.17 -19.51
C HIS A 12 -13.87 -9.41 -18.84
N VAL A 13 -14.96 -9.03 -19.51
CA VAL A 13 -16.33 -9.28 -19.05
C VAL A 13 -16.58 -10.78 -18.95
N ASN A 14 -16.75 -11.28 -17.73
CA ASN A 14 -17.15 -12.63 -17.34
C ASN A 14 -16.07 -13.74 -17.34
N PHE A 15 -15.24 -13.77 -16.30
CA PHE A 15 -14.73 -15.03 -15.79
C PHE A 15 -14.76 -15.03 -14.26
N PHE A 16 -15.58 -15.90 -13.67
CA PHE A 16 -15.49 -16.25 -12.26
C PHE A 16 -14.33 -17.25 -12.11
N VAL A 17 -13.28 -16.87 -11.40
CA VAL A 17 -12.25 -17.82 -10.98
C VAL A 17 -12.59 -18.26 -9.57
N GLU A 18 -13.18 -19.43 -9.43
CA GLU A 18 -13.37 -20.07 -8.14
C GLU A 18 -12.03 -20.69 -7.72
N ILE A 19 -11.32 -20.05 -6.79
CA ILE A 19 -10.10 -20.60 -6.23
C ILE A 19 -10.49 -21.52 -5.07
N CYS A 20 -10.43 -22.82 -5.29
CA CYS A 20 -10.54 -23.83 -4.21
C CYS A 20 -9.33 -23.70 -3.29
N VAL A 21 -9.55 -23.24 -2.06
CA VAL A 21 -8.55 -23.26 -0.99
C VAL A 21 -8.64 -24.63 -0.30
N GLU A 22 -7.76 -25.54 -0.65
CA GLU A 22 -7.56 -26.74 0.17
C GLU A 22 -7.03 -26.34 1.56
N SER A 23 -7.52 -27.02 2.57
CA SER A 23 -7.32 -26.79 4.00
C SER A 23 -5.86 -26.47 4.39
N LEU A 24 -5.61 -25.19 4.73
CA LEU A 24 -4.33 -24.67 5.18
C LEU A 24 -4.24 -24.61 6.73
N SER A 25 -4.68 -25.65 7.42
CA SER A 25 -4.76 -25.66 8.90
C SER A 25 -3.41 -25.62 9.64
N HIS A 26 -2.28 -25.69 8.96
CA HIS A 26 -0.96 -25.78 9.59
C HIS A 26 -0.07 -24.53 9.48
N ILE A 27 -0.54 -23.42 8.83
CA ILE A 27 0.28 -22.23 8.61
C ILE A 27 0.15 -21.17 9.73
N TRP A 28 -0.69 -21.41 10.74
CA TRP A 28 -1.15 -20.38 11.67
C TRP A 28 -0.32 -20.21 12.96
N GLU A 29 0.74 -21.00 13.20
CA GLU A 29 1.43 -20.99 14.51
C GLU A 29 2.48 -19.89 14.71
N ASN A 30 2.96 -19.20 13.70
CA ASN A 30 3.66 -17.90 13.74
C ASN A 30 4.13 -17.48 12.34
N PRO A 31 3.24 -17.04 11.47
CA PRO A 31 3.49 -16.98 10.03
C PRO A 31 4.40 -15.82 9.57
N LEU A 32 4.67 -14.84 10.45
CA LEU A 32 5.54 -13.70 10.08
C LEU A 32 7.02 -14.08 10.03
N PHE A 33 7.44 -15.11 10.76
CA PHE A 33 8.86 -15.38 11.01
C PHE A 33 9.45 -16.49 10.14
N ASP A 34 8.60 -17.32 9.52
CA ASP A 34 9.02 -18.42 8.66
C ASP A 34 9.01 -18.09 7.16
N CYS A 35 8.47 -16.92 6.76
CA CYS A 35 8.39 -16.51 5.37
C CYS A 35 9.62 -15.72 4.96
N GLN A 36 10.26 -16.13 3.87
CA GLN A 36 11.23 -15.28 3.19
C GLN A 36 10.52 -14.07 2.60
N SER A 37 11.15 -12.90 2.70
CA SER A 37 10.53 -11.60 2.46
C SER A 37 9.89 -11.41 1.07
N ASN A 38 10.33 -12.17 0.04
CA ASN A 38 9.91 -12.01 -1.36
C ASN A 38 9.17 -13.22 -1.94
N GLU A 39 8.54 -14.04 -1.10
CA GLU A 39 7.78 -15.22 -1.54
C GLU A 39 6.35 -14.87 -1.96
N TRP A 40 6.17 -14.61 -3.26
CA TRP A 40 4.87 -14.27 -3.83
C TRP A 40 3.78 -15.30 -3.56
N ASP A 41 4.06 -16.58 -3.71
CA ASP A 41 3.01 -17.62 -3.61
C ASP A 41 2.48 -17.73 -2.18
N VAL A 42 3.34 -17.59 -1.17
CA VAL A 42 2.97 -17.54 0.25
C VAL A 42 2.19 -16.25 0.54
N PHE A 43 2.69 -15.10 0.09
CA PHE A 43 2.00 -13.83 0.23
C PHE A 43 0.59 -13.87 -0.37
N HIS A 44 0.46 -14.36 -1.60
CA HIS A 44 -0.80 -14.42 -2.33
C HIS A 44 -1.82 -15.35 -1.66
N GLN A 45 -1.39 -16.52 -1.18
CA GLN A 45 -2.27 -17.45 -0.45
C GLN A 45 -2.82 -16.82 0.83
N ARG A 46 -1.97 -16.16 1.62
CA ARG A 46 -2.38 -15.45 2.83
C ARG A 46 -3.28 -14.26 2.53
N LEU A 47 -3.00 -13.52 1.46
CA LEU A 47 -3.85 -12.41 1.03
C LEU A 47 -5.27 -12.88 0.72
N ILE A 48 -5.42 -13.98 -0.03
CA ILE A 48 -6.74 -14.58 -0.32
C ILE A 48 -7.46 -14.98 0.97
N ALA A 49 -6.75 -15.62 1.91
CA ALA A 49 -7.33 -16.03 3.19
C ALA A 49 -7.78 -14.82 4.03
N ALA A 50 -6.97 -13.77 4.08
CA ALA A 50 -7.28 -12.52 4.78
C ALA A 50 -8.48 -11.79 4.15
N CYS A 51 -8.55 -11.72 2.81
CA CYS A 51 -9.69 -11.15 2.08
C CYS A 51 -10.99 -11.88 2.42
N ASN A 52 -10.98 -13.20 2.40
CA ASN A 52 -12.16 -14.02 2.74
C ASN A 52 -12.59 -13.79 4.19
N LYS A 53 -11.65 -13.78 5.14
CA LYS A 53 -11.91 -13.54 6.56
C LYS A 53 -12.53 -12.16 6.80
N GLN A 54 -12.04 -11.14 6.10
CA GLN A 54 -12.40 -9.74 6.30
C GLN A 54 -13.47 -9.25 5.31
N ASN A 55 -14.02 -10.12 4.46
CA ASN A 55 -15.05 -9.80 3.46
C ASN A 55 -14.61 -8.72 2.44
N PHE A 56 -13.34 -8.70 2.04
CA PHE A 56 -12.92 -7.90 0.90
C PHE A 56 -13.33 -8.55 -0.42
N VAL A 57 -13.80 -7.73 -1.35
CA VAL A 57 -13.99 -8.11 -2.76
C VAL A 57 -12.70 -7.79 -3.50
N ALA A 58 -12.19 -8.75 -4.26
CA ALA A 58 -10.99 -8.55 -5.07
C ALA A 58 -11.36 -8.31 -6.53
N HIS A 59 -10.79 -7.26 -7.10
CA HIS A 59 -10.90 -6.89 -8.50
C HIS A 59 -9.53 -6.99 -9.17
N ILE A 60 -9.49 -7.42 -10.43
CA ILE A 60 -8.27 -7.37 -11.25
C ILE A 60 -8.35 -6.10 -12.09
N LEU A 61 -7.43 -5.17 -11.85
CA LEU A 61 -7.32 -3.95 -12.64
C LEU A 61 -6.63 -4.18 -13.98
N GLY A 62 -5.71 -5.13 -14.03
CA GLY A 62 -4.97 -5.47 -15.22
C GLY A 62 -3.87 -6.47 -14.92
N TYR A 63 -3.06 -6.74 -15.93
CA TYR A 63 -1.98 -7.70 -15.84
C TYR A 63 -0.67 -7.04 -16.23
N THR A 64 0.39 -7.37 -15.49
CA THR A 64 1.78 -7.12 -15.88
C THR A 64 2.44 -8.46 -16.11
N GLN A 65 2.98 -8.72 -17.32
CA GLN A 65 3.28 -10.07 -17.80
C GLN A 65 2.03 -10.96 -17.68
N ILE A 66 2.07 -11.95 -16.74
CA ILE A 66 0.96 -12.88 -16.45
C ILE A 66 0.44 -12.72 -15.02
N LYS A 67 0.86 -11.66 -14.32
CA LYS A 67 0.49 -11.42 -12.92
C LYS A 67 -0.55 -10.30 -12.82
N PRO A 68 -1.65 -10.54 -12.09
CA PRO A 68 -2.70 -9.54 -11.90
C PRO A 68 -2.29 -8.45 -10.92
N ILE A 69 -2.68 -7.20 -11.19
CA ILE A 69 -2.72 -6.13 -10.20
C ILE A 69 -4.11 -6.17 -9.56
N TYR A 70 -4.14 -6.47 -8.27
CA TYR A 70 -5.39 -6.52 -7.50
C TYR A 70 -5.74 -5.16 -6.90
N LEU A 71 -7.03 -4.86 -6.91
CA LEU A 71 -7.67 -3.89 -6.03
C LEU A 71 -8.62 -4.66 -5.11
N LEU A 72 -8.44 -4.50 -3.81
CA LEU A 72 -9.33 -5.06 -2.79
C LEU A 72 -10.23 -3.95 -2.30
N GLU A 73 -11.53 -4.21 -2.18
CA GLU A 73 -12.50 -3.24 -1.68
C GLU A 73 -13.35 -3.84 -0.57
N ARG A 74 -13.53 -3.07 0.48
CA ARG A 74 -14.54 -3.30 1.49
C ARG A 74 -15.27 -2.01 1.78
N ASN A 75 -16.57 -2.01 1.48
CA ASN A 75 -17.42 -0.85 1.63
C ASN A 75 -18.18 -0.89 2.96
N SER A 76 -18.20 0.23 3.64
CA SER A 76 -19.06 0.47 4.80
C SER A 76 -20.54 0.46 4.37
N VAL A 77 -21.41 0.07 5.29
CA VAL A 77 -22.88 0.25 5.13
C VAL A 77 -23.31 1.71 5.36
N ASN A 78 -22.41 2.53 5.94
CA ASN A 78 -22.65 3.95 6.15
C ASN A 78 -22.35 4.74 4.87
N SER A 79 -23.38 5.36 4.28
CA SER A 79 -23.24 6.17 3.05
C SER A 79 -22.36 7.43 3.23
N PHE A 80 -22.05 7.82 4.45
CA PHE A 80 -21.18 8.96 4.78
C PHE A 80 -19.76 8.52 5.16
N ALA A 81 -19.46 7.22 5.08
CA ALA A 81 -18.12 6.71 5.37
C ALA A 81 -17.06 7.36 4.49
N LYS A 82 -15.88 7.59 5.07
CA LYS A 82 -14.72 8.11 4.33
C LYS A 82 -14.20 7.07 3.34
N ASN A 83 -13.70 7.54 2.21
CA ASN A 83 -13.05 6.70 1.20
C ASN A 83 -11.54 6.82 1.33
N ILE A 84 -10.87 5.73 1.68
CA ILE A 84 -9.42 5.68 1.81
C ILE A 84 -8.82 4.62 0.90
N LEU A 85 -7.65 4.92 0.36
CA LEU A 85 -6.87 4.01 -0.48
C LEU A 85 -5.51 3.75 0.14
N ILE A 86 -5.18 2.48 0.32
CA ILE A 86 -3.90 2.05 0.86
C ILE A 86 -3.15 1.26 -0.21
N ALA A 87 -1.89 1.58 -0.44
CA ALA A 87 -1.08 0.93 -1.46
C ALA A 87 0.25 0.43 -0.89
N SER A 88 0.83 -0.58 -1.50
CA SER A 88 2.17 -1.06 -1.17
C SER A 88 2.85 -1.79 -2.32
N GLY A 89 4.15 -2.04 -2.19
CA GLY A 89 4.90 -2.87 -3.10
C GLY A 89 5.08 -2.29 -4.50
N PHE A 90 5.23 -0.97 -4.63
CA PHE A 90 5.70 -0.32 -5.85
C PHE A 90 7.14 -0.71 -6.16
N HIS A 91 7.99 -0.79 -5.14
CA HIS A 91 9.36 -1.27 -5.28
C HIS A 91 9.46 -2.67 -4.70
N GLY A 92 9.97 -3.62 -5.49
CA GLY A 92 9.98 -5.02 -5.08
C GLY A 92 11.04 -5.38 -4.04
N GLU A 93 12.03 -4.51 -3.85
CA GLU A 93 13.05 -4.63 -2.80
C GLU A 93 12.57 -4.14 -1.41
N GLU A 94 11.33 -3.64 -1.33
CA GLU A 94 10.69 -3.08 -0.14
C GLU A 94 9.56 -4.02 0.38
N PRO A 95 9.90 -5.27 0.76
CA PRO A 95 8.88 -6.29 1.04
C PRO A 95 8.09 -6.05 2.33
N ALA A 96 8.60 -5.27 3.30
CA ALA A 96 7.92 -5.09 4.57
C ALA A 96 6.64 -4.24 4.45
N GLY A 97 6.51 -3.40 3.43
CA GLY A 97 5.27 -2.69 3.12
C GLY A 97 4.11 -3.65 2.83
N PRO A 98 4.20 -4.51 1.79
CA PRO A 98 3.19 -5.53 1.49
C PRO A 98 2.88 -6.47 2.66
N TRP A 99 3.90 -6.99 3.34
CA TRP A 99 3.69 -7.89 4.49
C TRP A 99 3.06 -7.18 5.69
N GLY A 100 3.41 -5.92 5.95
CA GLY A 100 2.81 -5.11 7.01
C GLY A 100 1.35 -4.81 6.73
N LEU A 101 1.02 -4.46 5.50
CA LEU A 101 -0.36 -4.27 5.05
C LEU A 101 -1.19 -5.55 5.21
N LEU A 102 -0.66 -6.69 4.76
CA LEU A 102 -1.32 -7.99 4.93
C LEU A 102 -1.54 -8.32 6.41
N HIS A 103 -0.52 -8.12 7.25
CA HIS A 103 -0.63 -8.35 8.70
C HIS A 103 -1.69 -7.44 9.36
N ALA A 104 -1.79 -6.19 8.92
CA ALA A 104 -2.86 -5.30 9.36
C ALA A 104 -4.23 -5.86 9.00
N ILE A 105 -4.47 -6.25 7.74
CA ILE A 105 -5.74 -6.83 7.28
C ILE A 105 -6.10 -8.09 8.11
N GLU A 106 -5.15 -8.98 8.38
CA GLU A 106 -5.37 -10.21 9.14
C GLU A 106 -5.80 -9.94 10.59
N SER A 107 -5.35 -8.83 11.17
CA SER A 107 -5.51 -8.48 12.60
C SER A 107 -6.57 -7.41 12.88
N LEU A 108 -7.10 -6.72 11.87
CA LEU A 108 -8.11 -5.67 12.05
C LEU A 108 -9.42 -6.23 12.59
N ASP A 109 -10.06 -5.45 13.46
CA ASP A 109 -11.43 -5.69 13.90
C ASP A 109 -12.40 -5.37 12.75
N CYS A 110 -13.37 -6.27 12.51
CA CYS A 110 -14.41 -6.06 11.51
C CYS A 110 -15.21 -4.79 11.76
N SER A 111 -15.46 -4.43 13.02
CA SER A 111 -16.21 -3.21 13.36
C SER A 111 -15.52 -1.93 12.88
N LEU A 112 -14.19 -1.89 12.91
CA LEU A 112 -13.41 -0.79 12.38
C LEU A 112 -13.55 -0.68 10.87
N LEU A 113 -13.46 -1.82 10.17
CA LEU A 113 -13.65 -1.87 8.72
C LEU A 113 -15.08 -1.58 8.28
N ASP A 114 -16.09 -1.73 9.17
CA ASP A 114 -17.49 -1.35 8.87
C ASP A 114 -17.73 0.16 8.94
N ALA A 115 -16.81 0.93 9.55
CA ALA A 115 -16.95 2.37 9.71
C ALA A 115 -16.41 3.20 8.53
N VAL A 116 -15.54 2.61 7.69
CA VAL A 116 -14.82 3.30 6.61
C VAL A 116 -14.83 2.47 5.32
N ASN A 117 -14.87 3.12 4.16
CA ASN A 117 -14.67 2.46 2.86
C ASN A 117 -13.17 2.30 2.63
N VAL A 118 -12.70 1.06 2.64
CA VAL A 118 -11.28 0.73 2.50
C VAL A 118 -11.02 0.10 1.15
N SER A 119 -10.15 0.74 0.36
CA SER A 119 -9.63 0.20 -0.90
C SER A 119 -8.13 -0.05 -0.77
N ILE A 120 -7.64 -1.16 -1.31
CA ILE A 120 -6.25 -1.59 -1.12
C ILE A 120 -5.63 -2.07 -2.44
N LEU A 121 -4.45 -1.55 -2.76
CA LEU A 121 -3.52 -2.09 -3.75
C LEU A 121 -2.42 -2.86 -3.00
N PRO A 122 -2.57 -4.16 -2.77
CA PRO A 122 -1.74 -4.88 -1.78
C PRO A 122 -0.29 -5.10 -2.24
N LEU A 123 -0.08 -5.21 -3.54
CA LEU A 123 1.25 -5.37 -4.14
C LEU A 123 1.18 -4.98 -5.62
N VAL A 124 1.78 -3.85 -5.97
CA VAL A 124 1.71 -3.29 -7.33
C VAL A 124 2.73 -3.96 -8.25
N ASN A 125 3.99 -4.06 -7.84
CA ASN A 125 5.11 -4.59 -8.64
C ASN A 125 5.42 -6.05 -8.27
N ILE A 126 4.64 -6.99 -8.74
CA ILE A 126 4.84 -8.41 -8.43
C ILE A 126 6.15 -8.94 -9.04
N SER A 127 6.53 -8.47 -10.23
CA SER A 127 7.75 -8.91 -10.89
C SER A 127 9.01 -8.50 -10.11
N GLY A 128 9.08 -7.25 -9.68
CA GLY A 128 10.16 -6.75 -8.83
C GLY A 128 10.16 -7.41 -7.46
N PHE A 129 8.98 -7.60 -6.83
CA PHE A 129 8.86 -8.28 -5.55
C PHE A 129 9.45 -9.68 -5.58
N LYS A 130 9.12 -10.50 -6.57
CA LYS A 130 9.66 -11.86 -6.72
C LYS A 130 11.18 -11.91 -6.86
N LEU A 131 11.78 -10.85 -7.39
CA LEU A 131 13.22 -10.74 -7.64
C LEU A 131 13.95 -9.95 -6.54
N GLY A 132 13.22 -9.34 -5.60
CA GLY A 132 13.79 -8.42 -4.61
C GLY A 132 14.43 -7.20 -5.26
N GLN A 133 13.85 -6.66 -6.31
CA GLN A 133 14.38 -5.55 -7.10
C GLN A 133 13.44 -4.35 -7.10
N ARG A 134 14.01 -3.13 -7.02
CA ARG A 134 13.25 -1.88 -7.07
C ARG A 134 12.36 -1.79 -8.29
N LEU A 135 12.94 -2.04 -9.46
CA LEU A 135 12.30 -1.89 -10.75
C LEU A 135 11.47 -3.12 -11.12
N ASN A 136 10.55 -2.97 -12.06
CA ASN A 136 9.82 -4.09 -12.63
C ASN A 136 10.70 -4.88 -13.61
N HIS A 137 10.16 -5.93 -14.22
CA HIS A 137 10.86 -6.79 -15.17
C HIS A 137 11.32 -6.07 -16.47
N LYS A 138 10.81 -4.85 -16.73
CA LYS A 138 11.23 -3.99 -17.83
C LYS A 138 12.23 -2.93 -17.40
N TYR A 139 12.71 -2.99 -16.16
CA TYR A 139 13.58 -1.98 -15.57
C TYR A 139 12.94 -0.58 -15.50
N GLU A 140 11.60 -0.51 -15.40
CA GLU A 140 10.85 0.72 -15.18
C GLU A 140 10.59 0.89 -13.67
N ASN A 141 10.51 2.15 -13.21
CA ASN A 141 10.14 2.45 -11.82
C ASN A 141 8.60 2.54 -11.68
N PRO A 142 7.95 1.61 -10.96
CA PRO A 142 6.48 1.58 -10.85
C PRO A 142 5.88 2.76 -10.08
N ASN A 143 6.67 3.46 -9.26
CA ASN A 143 6.21 4.66 -8.55
C ASN A 143 6.70 5.97 -9.20
N ARG A 144 6.80 6.00 -10.54
CA ARG A 144 7.13 7.21 -11.30
C ARG A 144 6.32 7.27 -12.59
N GLY A 145 6.28 8.48 -13.16
CA GLY A 145 5.63 8.72 -14.45
C GLY A 145 4.10 8.87 -14.38
N PHE A 146 3.52 9.03 -13.17
CA PHE A 146 2.10 9.37 -13.02
C PHE A 146 1.81 10.83 -13.39
N LEU A 147 2.78 11.72 -13.24
CA LEU A 147 2.73 13.13 -13.61
C LEU A 147 3.95 13.48 -14.50
N PRO A 148 3.98 12.99 -15.76
CA PRO A 148 5.17 13.10 -16.61
C PRO A 148 5.56 14.53 -16.96
N PHE A 149 4.69 15.51 -16.76
CA PHE A 149 4.98 16.92 -16.94
C PHE A 149 5.92 17.52 -15.87
N LEU A 150 6.13 16.81 -14.73
CA LEU A 150 7.02 17.26 -13.65
C LEU A 150 8.48 16.87 -13.88
N ASP A 151 8.74 15.69 -14.37
CA ASP A 151 10.10 15.13 -14.48
C ASP A 151 10.43 14.49 -15.83
N GLY A 152 9.45 14.39 -16.74
CA GLY A 152 9.62 13.78 -18.06
C GLY A 152 9.68 12.26 -18.04
N VAL A 153 9.54 11.61 -16.86
CA VAL A 153 9.57 10.16 -16.71
C VAL A 153 8.31 9.56 -17.31
N GLN A 154 8.47 8.51 -18.10
CA GLN A 154 7.34 7.78 -18.68
C GLN A 154 6.76 6.79 -17.66
N ALA A 155 5.44 6.60 -17.72
CA ALA A 155 4.74 5.64 -16.88
C ALA A 155 5.24 4.20 -17.13
N SER A 156 5.49 3.47 -16.05
CA SER A 156 5.77 2.03 -16.07
C SER A 156 4.58 1.21 -16.56
N GLU A 157 4.77 -0.10 -16.76
CA GLU A 157 3.66 -0.99 -17.09
C GLU A 157 2.57 -0.97 -16.00
N GLU A 158 2.98 -1.02 -14.73
CA GLU A 158 2.09 -0.94 -13.58
C GLU A 158 1.38 0.43 -13.51
N ALA A 159 2.13 1.51 -13.66
CA ALA A 159 1.57 2.86 -13.65
C ALA A 159 0.54 3.06 -14.77
N ARG A 160 0.79 2.51 -15.98
CA ARG A 160 -0.21 2.58 -17.08
C ARG A 160 -1.51 1.86 -16.75
N VAL A 161 -1.43 0.70 -16.07
CA VAL A 161 -2.64 0.00 -15.58
C VAL A 161 -3.40 0.88 -14.60
N LEU A 162 -2.73 1.47 -13.60
CA LEU A 162 -3.39 2.32 -12.60
C LEU A 162 -3.96 3.61 -13.20
N LEU A 163 -3.24 4.26 -14.12
CA LEU A 163 -3.69 5.47 -14.83
C LEU A 163 -4.97 5.23 -15.64
N HIS A 164 -5.19 4.02 -16.14
CA HIS A 164 -6.44 3.68 -16.84
C HIS A 164 -7.68 3.82 -15.93
N TYR A 165 -7.50 3.69 -14.62
CA TYR A 165 -8.56 3.80 -13.62
C TYR A 165 -8.51 5.11 -12.81
N GLU A 166 -7.99 6.18 -13.40
CA GLU A 166 -7.71 7.45 -12.70
C GLU A 166 -8.91 8.03 -11.95
N VAL A 167 -10.11 8.00 -12.54
CA VAL A 167 -11.33 8.52 -11.93
C VAL A 167 -11.73 7.67 -10.73
N MET A 168 -11.73 6.36 -10.90
CA MET A 168 -12.07 5.40 -9.84
C MET A 168 -11.10 5.48 -8.67
N LEU A 169 -9.79 5.43 -8.93
CA LEU A 169 -8.76 5.47 -7.87
C LEU A 169 -8.75 6.84 -7.15
N GLY A 170 -9.00 7.94 -7.88
CA GLY A 170 -9.19 9.25 -7.27
C GLY A 170 -10.39 9.31 -6.31
N ASP A 171 -11.50 8.66 -6.67
CA ASP A 171 -12.70 8.57 -5.84
C ASP A 171 -12.50 7.68 -4.61
N LEU A 172 -11.82 6.52 -4.80
CA LEU A 172 -11.52 5.58 -3.72
C LEU A 172 -10.51 6.14 -2.70
N GLY A 173 -9.62 7.03 -3.12
CA GLY A 173 -8.64 7.70 -2.25
C GLY A 173 -8.99 9.13 -1.84
N ARG A 174 -10.20 9.62 -2.13
CA ARG A 174 -10.53 11.05 -2.01
C ARG A 174 -10.38 11.61 -0.59
N ASP A 175 -10.62 10.82 0.45
CA ASP A 175 -10.51 11.25 1.83
C ASP A 175 -9.12 11.00 2.42
N GLY A 176 -8.30 10.15 1.80
CA GLY A 176 -6.92 9.91 2.18
C GLY A 176 -6.26 8.75 1.44
N VAL A 177 -4.96 8.88 1.21
CA VAL A 177 -4.12 7.85 0.60
C VAL A 177 -2.91 7.57 1.48
N LEU A 178 -2.61 6.30 1.68
CA LEU A 178 -1.40 5.83 2.36
C LEU A 178 -0.64 4.87 1.45
N SER A 179 0.63 5.11 1.21
CA SER A 179 1.54 4.20 0.53
C SER A 179 2.64 3.73 1.47
N CYS A 180 2.89 2.43 1.51
CA CYS A 180 3.88 1.82 2.40
C CYS A 180 5.16 1.52 1.63
N HIS A 181 6.25 2.21 1.99
CA HIS A 181 7.58 2.11 1.41
C HIS A 181 8.67 1.86 2.45
N GLU A 182 9.89 1.66 1.98
CA GLU A 182 11.08 1.45 2.79
C GLU A 182 12.29 2.19 2.19
N ASP A 183 13.05 2.91 3.01
CA ASP A 183 14.37 3.39 2.61
C ASP A 183 15.44 2.36 3.01
N LEU A 184 15.91 1.59 2.02
CA LEU A 184 16.86 0.49 2.23
C LEU A 184 18.21 0.92 2.76
N THR A 185 18.56 2.19 2.64
CA THR A 185 19.85 2.75 3.07
C THR A 185 19.78 3.41 4.43
N SER A 186 18.57 3.66 4.93
CA SER A 186 18.33 4.35 6.18
C SER A 186 18.32 3.43 7.39
N SER A 187 18.78 3.95 8.53
CA SER A 187 18.58 3.39 9.87
C SER A 187 17.52 4.14 10.67
N SER A 188 16.92 5.18 10.09
CA SER A 188 15.91 6.03 10.71
C SER A 188 14.69 6.18 9.83
N ALA A 189 13.52 6.35 10.46
CA ALA A 189 12.24 6.43 9.78
C ALA A 189 11.85 7.86 9.44
N TYR A 190 11.07 8.03 8.38
CA TYR A 190 10.45 9.30 8.00
C TYR A 190 9.17 9.04 7.19
N ILE A 191 8.44 10.09 6.88
CA ILE A 191 7.27 10.05 5.99
C ILE A 191 7.32 11.21 5.01
N TYR A 192 6.77 11.00 3.83
CA TYR A 192 6.32 12.10 2.97
C TYR A 192 4.86 12.37 3.30
N ALA A 193 4.53 13.65 3.50
CA ALA A 193 3.18 14.12 3.76
C ALA A 193 2.83 15.21 2.75
N ASN A 194 1.84 14.95 1.90
CA ASN A 194 1.37 15.92 0.91
C ASN A 194 -0.07 16.32 1.24
N GLU A 195 -0.25 17.59 1.58
CA GLU A 195 -1.48 18.15 2.11
C GLU A 195 -1.67 19.60 1.64
N SER A 196 -2.89 20.11 1.71
CA SER A 196 -3.20 21.49 1.33
C SER A 196 -2.79 22.55 2.36
N GLY A 197 -2.42 22.12 3.58
CA GLY A 197 -2.01 23.02 4.66
C GLY A 197 -0.61 23.61 4.49
N ALA A 198 -0.26 24.60 5.33
CA ALA A 198 1.08 25.16 5.42
C ALA A 198 2.00 24.34 6.35
N GLU A 199 1.43 23.54 7.24
CA GLU A 199 2.10 22.70 8.22
C GLU A 199 1.49 21.30 8.22
N PRO A 200 2.24 20.26 8.63
CA PRO A 200 1.72 18.90 8.73
C PRO A 200 0.50 18.81 9.64
N SER A 201 -0.52 18.08 9.19
CA SER A 201 -1.74 17.84 9.95
C SER A 201 -1.51 16.93 11.16
N GLU A 202 -2.53 16.81 12.01
CA GLU A 202 -2.56 15.86 13.12
C GLU A 202 -2.36 14.41 12.62
N LEU A 203 -2.93 14.04 11.47
CA LEU A 203 -2.77 12.72 10.87
C LEU A 203 -1.32 12.45 10.44
N ALA A 204 -0.67 13.44 9.81
CA ALA A 204 0.76 13.34 9.46
C ALA A 204 1.61 13.12 10.72
N LEU A 205 1.33 13.87 11.80
CA LEU A 205 2.03 13.73 13.07
C LEU A 205 1.78 12.35 13.72
N GLN A 206 0.56 11.84 13.65
CA GLN A 206 0.23 10.50 14.17
C GLN A 206 0.92 9.39 13.38
N LEU A 207 0.95 9.45 12.04
CA LEU A 207 1.71 8.51 11.19
C LEU A 207 3.20 8.53 11.52
N ARG A 208 3.81 9.72 11.60
CA ARG A 208 5.19 9.90 12.00
C ARG A 208 5.45 9.31 13.40
N ASN A 209 4.56 9.56 14.38
CA ASN A 209 4.68 9.06 15.74
C ASN A 209 4.51 7.53 15.81
N SER A 210 3.62 6.95 15.00
CA SER A 210 3.48 5.50 14.87
C SER A 210 4.80 4.88 14.39
N ASN A 211 5.44 5.47 13.37
CA ASN A 211 6.75 5.03 12.89
C ASN A 211 7.85 5.21 13.96
N ALA A 212 7.80 6.35 14.69
CA ALA A 212 8.72 6.65 15.79
C ALA A 212 8.64 5.68 16.98
N SER A 213 7.53 4.97 17.14
CA SER A 213 7.39 3.93 18.17
C SER A 213 8.24 2.69 17.89
N PHE A 214 8.67 2.53 16.64
CA PHE A 214 9.53 1.42 16.22
C PHE A 214 10.96 1.85 15.94
N PHE A 215 11.19 3.07 15.45
CA PHE A 215 12.50 3.50 14.94
C PHE A 215 12.83 4.93 15.37
N PRO A 216 14.11 5.29 15.45
CA PRO A 216 14.49 6.70 15.53
C PRO A 216 13.99 7.42 14.27
N LEU A 217 13.53 8.64 14.43
CA LEU A 217 13.17 9.50 13.31
C LEU A 217 14.42 10.04 12.61
N HIS A 218 14.31 10.29 11.32
CA HIS A 218 15.34 10.96 10.55
C HIS A 218 15.57 12.37 11.11
N ALA A 219 16.84 12.69 11.38
CA ALA A 219 17.21 14.01 11.89
C ALA A 219 16.85 15.13 10.90
N ASN A 220 16.65 16.35 11.42
CA ASN A 220 16.45 17.51 10.55
C ASN A 220 17.62 17.67 9.57
N GLY A 221 17.26 17.83 8.27
CA GLY A 221 18.28 17.90 7.23
C GLY A 221 17.69 17.62 5.85
N SER A 222 18.25 16.65 5.14
CA SER A 222 17.86 16.28 3.79
C SER A 222 17.87 14.76 3.61
N VAL A 223 16.86 14.22 2.93
CA VAL A 223 16.77 12.85 2.43
C VAL A 223 16.31 12.92 0.96
N ASP A 224 16.95 12.18 0.06
CA ASP A 224 16.64 12.18 -1.38
C ASP A 224 16.53 13.59 -1.99
N CYS A 225 17.46 14.49 -1.58
CA CYS A 225 17.42 15.91 -1.95
C CYS A 225 16.20 16.71 -1.45
N CYS A 226 15.34 16.11 -0.63
CA CYS A 226 14.17 16.73 -0.04
C CYS A 226 14.48 17.20 1.39
N LYS A 227 13.95 18.36 1.78
CA LYS A 227 14.08 18.82 3.16
C LYS A 227 13.24 17.93 4.08
N VAL A 228 13.88 17.36 5.10
CA VAL A 228 13.21 16.65 6.18
C VAL A 228 13.26 17.49 7.46
N ASN A 229 12.13 17.59 8.14
CA ASN A 229 12.01 18.27 9.42
C ASN A 229 11.21 17.37 10.38
N ASP A 230 11.79 17.02 11.51
CA ASP A 230 11.18 16.15 12.52
C ASP A 230 10.60 14.85 11.93
N GLY A 231 11.35 14.19 11.05
CA GLY A 231 10.95 12.96 10.37
C GLY A 231 9.85 13.11 9.31
N ILE A 232 9.55 14.35 8.87
CA ILE A 232 8.55 14.60 7.82
C ILE A 232 9.19 15.36 6.67
N VAL A 233 9.01 14.84 5.45
CA VAL A 233 9.17 15.57 4.18
C VAL A 233 7.81 16.10 3.79
N PHE A 234 7.66 17.42 3.84
CA PHE A 234 6.35 18.05 3.66
C PHE A 234 6.20 18.68 2.28
N ASN A 235 5.10 18.32 1.58
CA ASN A 235 4.70 18.85 0.28
C ASN A 235 5.83 18.83 -0.78
N HIS A 236 6.37 17.63 -1.01
CA HIS A 236 7.35 17.41 -2.07
C HIS A 236 6.66 17.03 -3.40
N PRO A 237 6.71 17.89 -4.43
CA PRO A 237 6.13 17.56 -5.73
C PRO A 237 7.04 16.65 -6.53
N ASP A 238 6.54 15.47 -6.91
CA ASP A 238 7.20 14.54 -7.82
C ASP A 238 6.17 13.85 -8.75
N SER A 239 6.60 12.86 -9.54
CA SER A 239 5.70 12.11 -10.43
C SER A 239 5.23 10.78 -9.85
N SER A 240 5.21 10.64 -8.52
CA SER A 240 4.78 9.44 -7.81
C SER A 240 3.26 9.23 -7.85
N PHE A 241 2.85 8.04 -7.44
CA PHE A 241 1.44 7.67 -7.26
C PHE A 241 0.74 8.57 -6.23
N GLU A 242 1.40 8.89 -5.13
CA GLU A 242 0.87 9.74 -4.06
C GLU A 242 0.65 11.17 -4.54
N ALA A 243 1.64 11.75 -5.21
CA ALA A 243 1.54 13.09 -5.79
C ALA A 243 0.45 13.18 -6.86
N TRP A 244 0.30 12.11 -7.66
CA TRP A 244 -0.77 12.03 -8.66
C TRP A 244 -2.16 12.01 -8.02
N LEU A 245 -2.39 11.19 -6.98
CA LEU A 245 -3.69 11.15 -6.32
C LEU A 245 -4.02 12.46 -5.59
N LEU A 246 -3.03 13.14 -5.02
CA LEU A 246 -3.22 14.50 -4.52
C LEU A 246 -3.67 15.44 -5.65
N HIS A 247 -3.00 15.38 -6.82
CA HIS A 247 -3.38 16.15 -8.00
C HIS A 247 -4.79 15.80 -8.51
N LYS A 248 -5.27 14.56 -8.31
CA LYS A 248 -6.64 14.12 -8.61
C LYS A 248 -7.68 14.54 -7.57
N GLY A 249 -7.27 15.18 -6.49
CA GLY A 249 -8.16 15.78 -5.51
C GLY A 249 -8.29 15.00 -4.18
N ALA A 250 -7.41 14.03 -3.91
CA ALA A 250 -7.29 13.46 -2.58
C ALA A 250 -6.99 14.57 -1.56
N LYS A 251 -7.59 14.50 -0.37
CA LYS A 251 -7.40 15.53 0.66
C LYS A 251 -5.97 15.56 1.19
N HIS A 252 -5.37 14.41 1.32
CA HIS A 252 -4.00 14.20 1.75
C HIS A 252 -3.47 12.86 1.25
N THR A 253 -2.17 12.81 1.01
CA THR A 253 -1.48 11.58 0.63
C THR A 253 -0.20 11.42 1.41
N TYR A 254 0.07 10.21 1.87
CA TYR A 254 1.24 9.88 2.67
C TYR A 254 2.03 8.74 2.04
N CYS A 255 3.35 8.85 2.08
CA CYS A 255 4.26 7.77 1.80
C CYS A 255 5.08 7.51 3.06
N THR A 256 4.98 6.33 3.64
CA THR A 256 5.76 5.98 4.83
C THR A 256 7.05 5.30 4.42
N GLU A 257 8.15 5.65 5.10
CA GLU A 257 9.47 5.10 4.85
C GLU A 257 9.99 4.43 6.12
N THR A 258 9.90 3.09 6.17
CA THR A 258 10.54 2.32 7.23
C THR A 258 12.01 2.08 6.91
N PRO A 259 12.92 2.09 7.94
CA PRO A 259 14.35 1.98 7.68
C PRO A 259 14.76 0.56 7.30
N GLY A 260 15.25 0.38 6.08
CA GLY A 260 15.65 -0.92 5.52
C GLY A 260 16.78 -1.62 6.26
N LEU A 261 17.60 -0.88 7.01
CA LEU A 261 18.66 -1.45 7.85
C LEU A 261 18.14 -2.09 9.15
N ALA A 262 16.87 -1.90 9.49
CA ALA A 262 16.23 -2.58 10.62
C ALA A 262 15.83 -4.03 10.27
N THR A 263 15.53 -4.83 11.29
CA THR A 263 15.05 -6.20 11.05
C THR A 263 13.74 -6.22 10.28
N PHE A 264 13.58 -7.19 9.40
CA PHE A 264 12.38 -7.34 8.56
C PHE A 264 11.10 -7.36 9.39
N GLU A 265 11.05 -8.18 10.44
CA GLU A 265 9.92 -8.27 11.36
C GLU A 265 9.50 -6.91 11.92
N ARG A 266 10.46 -6.12 12.42
CA ARG A 266 10.19 -4.82 13.02
C ARG A 266 9.61 -3.84 11.99
N ARG A 267 10.09 -3.90 10.74
CA ARG A 267 9.57 -3.11 9.62
C ARG A 267 8.14 -3.52 9.24
N VAL A 268 7.84 -4.83 9.23
CA VAL A 268 6.49 -5.36 9.00
C VAL A 268 5.52 -4.86 10.07
N LEU A 269 5.89 -4.97 11.36
CA LEU A 269 5.05 -4.50 12.47
C LEU A 269 4.82 -2.98 12.45
N ALA A 270 5.83 -2.20 12.07
CA ALA A 270 5.69 -0.76 11.93
C ALA A 270 4.71 -0.38 10.82
N ASN A 271 4.84 -0.99 9.63
CA ASN A 271 3.89 -0.79 8.52
C ASN A 271 2.47 -1.19 8.92
N ALA A 272 2.31 -2.33 9.59
CA ALA A 272 0.99 -2.78 10.08
C ALA A 272 0.38 -1.77 11.08
N SER A 273 1.18 -1.21 11.98
CA SER A 273 0.74 -0.19 12.94
C SER A 273 0.29 1.09 12.24
N MET A 274 1.04 1.56 11.24
CA MET A 274 0.69 2.76 10.47
C MET A 274 -0.58 2.56 9.64
N VAL A 275 -0.74 1.40 8.99
CA VAL A 275 -1.96 1.03 8.26
C VAL A 275 -3.17 1.03 9.19
N LYS A 276 -3.05 0.37 10.35
CA LYS A 276 -4.13 0.32 11.35
C LYS A 276 -4.51 1.71 11.82
N MET A 277 -3.54 2.53 12.23
CA MET A 277 -3.77 3.89 12.69
C MET A 277 -4.43 4.76 11.61
N PHE A 278 -4.01 4.62 10.34
CA PHE A 278 -4.60 5.35 9.23
C PHE A 278 -6.09 5.01 9.02
N ILE A 279 -6.46 3.72 9.15
CA ILE A 279 -7.84 3.27 9.09
C ILE A 279 -8.63 3.81 10.30
N GLU A 280 -8.09 3.69 11.52
CA GLU A 280 -8.70 4.18 12.76
C GLU A 280 -9.01 5.69 12.73
N TYR A 281 -8.11 6.48 12.13
CA TYR A 281 -8.31 7.93 12.01
C TYR A 281 -9.50 8.30 11.12
N HIS A 282 -9.80 7.48 10.11
CA HIS A 282 -10.87 7.74 9.15
C HIS A 282 -12.21 7.06 9.50
N ALA A 283 -12.18 6.11 10.42
CA ALA A 283 -13.37 5.43 10.92
C ALA A 283 -14.16 6.32 11.90
#